data_52b0c02d3b7063ea042d97d8bf058584
#
_entry.id   52b0c02d3b7063ea042d97d8bf058584
#
_cell.length_a   1.000
_cell.length_b   1.000
_cell.length_c   1.000
_cell.angle_alpha   90.00
_cell.angle_beta   90.00
_cell.angle_gamma   90.00
#
_symmetry.space_group_name_H-M   'P 1'
#
loop_
_entity.id
_entity.type
_entity.pdbx_description
1 polymer ?
#
loop_
_entity_poly.entity_id
_entity_poly.type
_entity_poly.pdbx_seq_one_letter_code
_entity_poly.pdbx_strand_id
1 'polypeptide(L)'
;MKILEFLPVVLLSTITLIIHFIDIKPSQQGFFCGDHTLKYPYIENQTIPSYICFTIWVVISLFTILSTQIFSKSFSIKVVKDIILGAMCCVLLTDIAKYTVGKLRPHFLTLCNPDYHDICFDEDDFYINDDGEELIDEFYQKYVNETNVCSLENQDLLREARLSFLSGHASYSFYFATFLIIYMSRITKNLKWVKKFIPIMQIFIFMLAFWISLTRIGDFYHHPFDVFCGAITGHVVATYYSRDIKPTDEI
;
A
#
# COMPACT_ATOMS: atom_id res chain seq x y z
N MET A 1 34.08 -13.72 1.12
CA MET A 1 33.65 -12.33 1.37
C MET A 1 32.38 -11.93 0.59
N LYS A 2 32.20 -12.32 -0.69
CA LYS A 2 31.03 -11.95 -1.48
C LYS A 2 29.65 -12.51 -0.98
N ILE A 3 29.65 -13.66 -0.32
CA ILE A 3 28.40 -14.31 0.18
C ILE A 3 27.78 -13.51 1.34
N LEU A 4 28.60 -12.96 2.24
CA LEU A 4 28.12 -12.13 3.37
C LEU A 4 27.41 -10.85 2.93
N GLU A 5 27.68 -10.34 1.73
CA GLU A 5 27.03 -9.15 1.20
C GLU A 5 25.56 -9.39 0.80
N PHE A 6 25.18 -10.64 0.56
CA PHE A 6 23.79 -11.02 0.26
C PHE A 6 23.01 -11.47 1.51
N LEU A 7 23.66 -11.62 2.63
CA LEU A 7 23.02 -12.06 3.89
C LEU A 7 21.84 -11.18 4.29
N PRO A 8 21.90 -9.84 4.24
CA PRO A 8 20.75 -9.00 4.54
C PRO A 8 19.57 -9.22 3.59
N VAL A 9 19.84 -9.45 2.30
CA VAL A 9 18.76 -9.73 1.31
C VAL A 9 18.07 -11.04 1.65
N VAL A 10 18.84 -12.09 1.90
CA VAL A 10 18.32 -13.41 2.26
C VAL A 10 17.52 -13.33 3.56
N LEU A 11 18.08 -12.69 4.58
CA LEU A 11 17.42 -12.55 5.89
C LEU A 11 16.08 -11.80 5.77
N LEU A 12 16.08 -10.65 5.10
CA LEU A 12 14.87 -9.85 4.94
C LEU A 12 13.81 -10.59 4.09
N SER A 13 14.22 -11.25 3.01
CA SER A 13 13.34 -12.06 2.18
C SER A 13 12.72 -13.21 2.97
N THR A 14 13.52 -13.87 3.81
CA THR A 14 13.03 -14.97 4.67
C THR A 14 12.01 -14.46 5.69
N ILE A 15 12.29 -13.32 6.33
CA ILE A 15 11.36 -12.70 7.29
C ILE A 15 10.04 -12.32 6.60
N THR A 16 10.12 -11.69 5.43
CA THR A 16 8.93 -11.31 4.64
C THR A 16 8.09 -12.52 4.27
N LEU A 17 8.73 -13.61 3.80
CA LEU A 17 8.05 -14.87 3.48
C LEU A 17 7.40 -15.47 4.74
N ILE A 18 8.11 -15.51 5.85
CA ILE A 18 7.57 -16.02 7.12
C ILE A 18 6.31 -15.25 7.53
N ILE A 19 6.35 -13.91 7.48
CA ILE A 19 5.19 -13.07 7.83
C ILE A 19 4.02 -13.33 6.89
N HIS A 20 4.29 -13.56 5.61
CA HIS A 20 3.26 -13.82 4.61
C HIS A 20 2.59 -15.20 4.77
N PHE A 21 3.35 -16.21 5.23
CA PHE A 21 2.85 -17.58 5.43
C PHE A 21 2.31 -17.85 6.84
N ILE A 22 2.66 -17.03 7.82
CA ILE A 22 2.05 -17.12 9.15
C ILE A 22 0.67 -16.45 9.08
N ASP A 23 -0.36 -17.16 9.53
CA ASP A 23 -1.72 -16.64 9.64
C ASP A 23 -1.84 -15.64 10.79
N ILE A 24 -1.23 -14.45 10.62
CA ILE A 24 -1.32 -13.36 11.56
C ILE A 24 -2.70 -12.73 11.45
N LYS A 25 -3.45 -12.77 12.54
CA LYS A 25 -4.74 -12.06 12.60
C LYS A 25 -4.48 -10.56 12.78
N PRO A 26 -5.08 -9.69 11.95
CA PRO A 26 -4.97 -8.25 12.15
C PRO A 26 -5.65 -7.83 13.44
N SER A 27 -5.20 -6.71 14.00
CA SER A 27 -5.91 -6.03 15.09
C SER A 27 -7.35 -5.80 14.67
N GLN A 28 -8.28 -6.05 15.62
CA GLN A 28 -9.70 -5.96 15.31
C GLN A 28 -10.20 -4.60 15.76
N GLN A 29 -10.54 -3.75 14.79
CA GLN A 29 -11.23 -2.49 15.04
C GLN A 29 -12.73 -2.68 14.84
N GLY A 30 -13.51 -2.07 15.74
CA GLY A 30 -14.93 -1.93 15.58
C GLY A 30 -15.30 -0.78 14.63
N PHE A 31 -16.59 -0.49 14.54
CA PHE A 31 -17.12 0.57 13.68
C PHE A 31 -18.27 1.32 14.37
N PHE A 32 -18.58 2.50 13.88
CA PHE A 32 -19.80 3.22 14.28
C PHE A 32 -20.95 2.85 13.35
N CYS A 33 -22.11 2.63 13.89
CA CYS A 33 -23.32 2.20 13.13
C CYS A 33 -23.66 3.13 11.96
N GLY A 34 -23.46 4.44 12.16
CA GLY A 34 -23.71 5.47 11.15
C GLY A 34 -22.53 5.76 10.21
N ASP A 35 -21.44 5.01 10.26
CA ASP A 35 -20.26 5.32 9.45
C ASP A 35 -20.48 5.00 7.97
N HIS A 36 -20.80 6.04 7.21
CA HIS A 36 -20.99 5.93 5.75
C HIS A 36 -19.69 5.70 5.00
N THR A 37 -18.51 5.97 5.62
CA THR A 37 -17.21 5.79 4.97
C THR A 37 -16.82 4.33 4.81
N LEU A 38 -17.55 3.41 5.43
CA LEU A 38 -17.36 1.96 5.36
C LEU A 38 -18.41 1.22 4.53
N LYS A 39 -19.38 1.94 3.92
CA LYS A 39 -20.53 1.40 3.17
C LYS A 39 -20.38 1.49 1.65
N TYR A 40 -19.15 1.68 1.15
CA TYR A 40 -18.88 1.69 -0.30
C TYR A 40 -19.03 0.29 -0.92
N PRO A 41 -19.35 0.21 -2.22
CA PRO A 41 -19.48 -1.08 -2.90
C PRO A 41 -18.16 -1.85 -2.94
N TYR A 42 -18.23 -3.17 -2.81
CA TYR A 42 -17.09 -4.05 -3.05
C TYR A 42 -16.89 -4.27 -4.55
N ILE A 43 -15.70 -3.96 -5.06
CA ILE A 43 -15.31 -4.16 -6.45
C ILE A 43 -14.38 -5.36 -6.53
N GLU A 44 -14.89 -6.50 -7.01
CA GLU A 44 -14.09 -7.72 -7.15
C GLU A 44 -12.98 -7.56 -8.19
N ASN A 45 -13.32 -7.01 -9.36
CA ASN A 45 -12.37 -6.76 -10.44
C ASN A 45 -11.67 -5.43 -10.24
N GLN A 46 -10.58 -5.45 -9.45
CA GLN A 46 -9.76 -4.27 -9.20
C GLN A 46 -9.16 -3.71 -10.50
N THR A 47 -9.08 -2.39 -10.62
CA THR A 47 -8.43 -1.72 -11.77
C THR A 47 -6.98 -2.20 -11.93
N ILE A 48 -6.24 -2.32 -10.83
CA ILE A 48 -4.88 -2.87 -10.82
C ILE A 48 -4.75 -3.86 -9.65
N PRO A 49 -4.80 -5.17 -9.90
CA PRO A 49 -4.48 -6.19 -8.92
C PRO A 49 -3.01 -6.12 -8.43
N SER A 50 -2.75 -6.63 -7.23
CA SER A 50 -1.41 -6.54 -6.60
C SER A 50 -0.31 -7.17 -7.44
N TYR A 51 -0.57 -8.31 -8.10
CA TYR A 51 0.41 -8.97 -8.95
C TYR A 51 0.74 -8.16 -10.22
N ILE A 52 -0.25 -7.46 -10.80
CA ILE A 52 -0.03 -6.56 -11.95
C ILE A 52 0.81 -5.35 -11.51
N CYS A 53 0.48 -4.73 -10.38
CA CYS A 53 1.25 -3.62 -9.82
C CYS A 53 2.73 -4.02 -9.63
N PHE A 54 2.98 -5.18 -9.01
CA PHE A 54 4.33 -5.69 -8.80
C PHE A 54 5.05 -5.93 -10.12
N THR A 55 4.41 -6.60 -11.09
CA THR A 55 4.99 -6.90 -12.39
C THR A 55 5.38 -5.63 -13.15
N ILE A 56 4.50 -4.62 -13.17
CA ILE A 56 4.79 -3.32 -13.80
C ILE A 56 6.09 -2.72 -13.25
N TRP A 57 6.22 -2.67 -11.91
CA TRP A 57 7.39 -2.04 -11.29
C TRP A 57 8.67 -2.86 -11.46
N VAL A 58 8.60 -4.19 -11.44
CA VAL A 58 9.74 -5.06 -11.74
C VAL A 58 10.23 -4.85 -13.18
N VAL A 59 9.31 -4.85 -14.16
CA VAL A 59 9.66 -4.66 -15.57
C VAL A 59 10.27 -3.28 -15.82
N ILE A 60 9.65 -2.21 -15.29
CA ILE A 60 10.18 -0.85 -15.45
C ILE A 60 11.56 -0.71 -14.78
N SER A 61 11.74 -1.30 -13.58
CA SER A 61 13.01 -1.25 -12.87
C SER A 61 14.11 -1.98 -13.63
N LEU A 62 13.86 -3.19 -14.11
CA LEU A 62 14.80 -3.96 -14.91
C LEU A 62 15.18 -3.23 -16.18
N PHE A 63 14.18 -2.73 -16.92
CA PHE A 63 14.42 -1.97 -18.15
C PHE A 63 15.27 -0.72 -17.89
N THR A 64 14.92 0.07 -16.87
CA THR A 64 15.63 1.30 -16.53
C THR A 64 17.06 1.02 -16.07
N ILE A 65 17.28 0.03 -15.21
CA ILE A 65 18.60 -0.31 -14.70
C ILE A 65 19.48 -0.88 -15.84
N LEU A 66 18.98 -1.84 -16.60
CA LEU A 66 19.75 -2.44 -17.70
C LEU A 66 20.10 -1.43 -18.78
N SER A 67 19.14 -0.62 -19.24
CA SER A 67 19.39 0.39 -20.26
C SER A 67 20.42 1.41 -19.81
N THR A 68 20.28 1.95 -18.60
CA THR A 68 21.25 2.93 -18.06
C THR A 68 22.64 2.34 -17.85
N GLN A 69 22.76 1.09 -17.42
CA GLN A 69 24.05 0.41 -17.25
C GLN A 69 24.74 0.12 -18.59
N ILE A 70 23.95 -0.25 -19.63
CA ILE A 70 24.49 -0.42 -21.00
C ILE A 70 25.00 0.91 -21.52
N PHE A 71 24.23 2.00 -21.42
CA PHE A 71 24.64 3.33 -21.91
C PHE A 71 25.82 3.92 -21.14
N SER A 72 25.88 3.69 -19.83
CA SER A 72 26.98 4.17 -18.98
C SER A 72 28.23 3.27 -19.02
N LYS A 73 28.14 2.08 -19.65
CA LYS A 73 29.18 1.03 -19.65
C LYS A 73 29.67 0.65 -18.24
N SER A 74 28.83 0.87 -17.24
CA SER A 74 29.14 0.59 -15.84
C SER A 74 28.09 -0.33 -15.26
N PHE A 75 28.50 -1.52 -14.83
CA PHE A 75 27.61 -2.48 -14.19
C PHE A 75 27.81 -2.46 -12.68
N SER A 76 26.73 -2.11 -11.94
CA SER A 76 26.75 -2.06 -10.47
C SER A 76 25.71 -3.02 -9.88
N ILE A 77 26.20 -4.15 -9.37
CA ILE A 77 25.34 -5.11 -8.63
C ILE A 77 24.83 -4.52 -7.31
N LYS A 78 25.50 -3.49 -6.80
CA LYS A 78 25.08 -2.78 -5.58
C LYS A 78 23.69 -2.15 -5.77
N VAL A 79 23.43 -1.51 -6.92
CA VAL A 79 22.13 -0.91 -7.22
C VAL A 79 21.01 -1.95 -7.20
N VAL A 80 21.28 -3.14 -7.75
CA VAL A 80 20.31 -4.24 -7.76
C VAL A 80 20.04 -4.73 -6.33
N LYS A 81 21.04 -4.83 -5.48
CA LYS A 81 20.87 -5.18 -4.06
C LYS A 81 20.07 -4.11 -3.33
N ASP A 82 20.41 -2.84 -3.51
CA ASP A 82 19.79 -1.73 -2.80
C ASP A 82 18.29 -1.60 -3.16
N ILE A 83 17.91 -1.78 -4.44
CA ILE A 83 16.50 -1.73 -4.84
C ILE A 83 15.71 -2.93 -4.27
N ILE A 84 16.31 -4.12 -4.20
CA ILE A 84 15.67 -5.29 -3.63
C ILE A 84 15.50 -5.13 -2.11
N LEU A 85 16.57 -4.74 -1.41
CA LEU A 85 16.53 -4.53 0.05
C LEU A 85 15.52 -3.49 0.46
N GLY A 86 15.48 -2.36 -0.24
CA GLY A 86 14.50 -1.32 0.03
C GLY A 86 13.08 -1.75 -0.29
N ALA A 87 12.85 -2.53 -1.36
CA ALA A 87 11.55 -3.10 -1.67
C ALA A 87 11.08 -4.04 -0.54
N MET A 88 11.94 -4.94 -0.05
CA MET A 88 11.62 -5.83 1.08
C MET A 88 11.31 -5.05 2.35
N CYS A 89 12.10 -4.00 2.65
CA CYS A 89 11.84 -3.12 3.79
C CYS A 89 10.48 -2.43 3.67
N CYS A 90 10.14 -1.96 2.47
CA CYS A 90 8.84 -1.33 2.19
C CYS A 90 7.67 -2.30 2.39
N VAL A 91 7.82 -3.57 1.95
CA VAL A 91 6.84 -4.65 2.20
C VAL A 91 6.65 -4.83 3.70
N LEU A 92 7.72 -5.06 4.44
CA LEU A 92 7.67 -5.32 5.88
C LEU A 92 7.00 -4.18 6.67
N LEU A 93 7.38 -2.93 6.37
CA LEU A 93 6.76 -1.76 7.02
C LEU A 93 5.27 -1.67 6.71
N THR A 94 4.88 -1.99 5.48
CA THR A 94 3.47 -2.01 5.06
C THR A 94 2.69 -3.09 5.81
N ASP A 95 3.24 -4.31 5.90
CA ASP A 95 2.57 -5.43 6.56
C ASP A 95 2.49 -5.21 8.08
N ILE A 96 3.55 -4.74 8.71
CA ILE A 96 3.52 -4.36 10.14
C ILE A 96 2.41 -3.34 10.39
N ALA A 97 2.32 -2.29 9.57
CA ALA A 97 1.28 -1.28 9.73
C ALA A 97 -0.13 -1.86 9.55
N LYS A 98 -0.34 -2.71 8.53
CA LYS A 98 -1.63 -3.36 8.25
C LYS A 98 -2.12 -4.22 9.40
N TYR A 99 -1.26 -5.14 9.86
CA TYR A 99 -1.64 -6.08 10.93
C TYR A 99 -1.76 -5.41 12.30
N THR A 100 -0.91 -4.40 12.58
CA THR A 100 -0.96 -3.68 13.86
C THR A 100 -2.17 -2.77 13.96
N VAL A 101 -2.52 -2.06 12.88
CA VAL A 101 -3.62 -1.10 12.90
C VAL A 101 -4.96 -1.80 12.70
N GLY A 102 -5.05 -2.76 11.78
CA GLY A 102 -6.30 -3.47 11.48
C GLY A 102 -7.44 -2.57 10.99
N LYS A 103 -7.11 -1.47 10.28
CA LYS A 103 -8.10 -0.48 9.83
C LYS A 103 -9.06 -1.06 8.81
N LEU A 104 -10.35 -0.80 8.99
CA LEU A 104 -11.41 -1.24 8.09
C LEU A 104 -11.30 -0.53 6.73
N ARG A 105 -11.56 -1.27 5.64
CA ARG A 105 -11.62 -0.73 4.27
C ARG A 105 -12.95 -0.03 4.02
N PRO A 106 -13.02 0.89 3.03
CA PRO A 106 -14.26 1.59 2.69
C PRO A 106 -15.45 0.68 2.37
N HIS A 107 -15.22 -0.54 1.87
CA HIS A 107 -16.26 -1.53 1.53
C HIS A 107 -16.53 -2.55 2.66
N PHE A 108 -15.98 -2.34 3.86
CA PHE A 108 -16.06 -3.34 4.94
C PHE A 108 -17.49 -3.70 5.32
N LEU A 109 -18.35 -2.70 5.56
CA LEU A 109 -19.73 -2.96 5.99
C LEU A 109 -20.59 -3.59 4.90
N THR A 110 -20.28 -3.34 3.63
CA THR A 110 -20.94 -4.00 2.49
C THR A 110 -20.62 -5.50 2.45
N LEU A 111 -19.37 -5.89 2.78
CA LEU A 111 -18.98 -7.29 2.87
C LEU A 111 -19.46 -7.95 4.17
N CYS A 112 -19.32 -7.26 5.29
CA CYS A 112 -19.72 -7.74 6.61
C CYS A 112 -21.23 -8.01 6.67
N ASN A 113 -22.01 -7.13 6.05
CA ASN A 113 -23.47 -7.19 6.03
C ASN A 113 -24.07 -7.51 7.41
N PRO A 114 -23.78 -6.67 8.43
CA PRO A 114 -24.28 -6.91 9.78
C PRO A 114 -25.79 -6.70 9.86
N ASP A 115 -26.45 -7.39 10.78
CA ASP A 115 -27.83 -7.07 11.13
C ASP A 115 -27.85 -5.77 11.96
N TYR A 116 -28.10 -4.66 11.27
CA TYR A 116 -28.11 -3.35 11.93
C TYR A 116 -29.20 -3.21 13.01
N HIS A 117 -30.34 -3.93 12.83
CA HIS A 117 -31.43 -3.86 13.81
C HIS A 117 -30.98 -4.42 15.16
N ASP A 118 -30.35 -5.60 15.15
CA ASP A 118 -29.94 -6.27 16.37
C ASP A 118 -28.72 -5.61 17.04
N ILE A 119 -27.87 -4.95 16.25
CA ILE A 119 -26.57 -4.47 16.72
C ILE A 119 -26.60 -2.98 17.07
N CYS A 120 -27.35 -2.21 16.31
CA CYS A 120 -27.31 -0.75 16.35
C CYS A 120 -28.48 -0.12 17.10
N PHE A 121 -29.56 -0.86 17.31
CA PHE A 121 -30.71 -0.38 18.05
C PHE A 121 -30.84 -1.16 19.38
N ASP A 122 -30.97 -0.47 20.49
CA ASP A 122 -31.43 -1.04 21.73
C ASP A 122 -32.95 -0.89 21.81
N GLU A 123 -33.65 -1.79 22.50
CA GLU A 123 -35.13 -1.76 22.60
C GLU A 123 -35.67 -0.43 23.17
N ASP A 124 -34.80 0.32 23.87
CA ASP A 124 -35.13 1.59 24.51
C ASP A 124 -34.84 2.83 23.61
N ASP A 125 -34.23 2.65 22.43
CA ASP A 125 -33.80 3.75 21.55
C ASP A 125 -34.92 4.33 20.68
N PHE A 126 -36.14 3.78 20.78
CA PHE A 126 -37.30 4.28 20.05
C PHE A 126 -38.01 5.40 20.84
N TYR A 127 -37.52 6.62 20.71
CA TYR A 127 -38.23 7.79 21.19
C TYR A 127 -39.11 8.36 20.06
N ILE A 128 -40.42 8.31 20.27
CA ILE A 128 -41.38 9.07 19.46
C ILE A 128 -41.54 10.43 20.16
N ASN A 129 -41.19 11.52 19.47
CA ASN A 129 -41.49 12.84 19.99
C ASN A 129 -42.99 13.09 20.00
N ASP A 130 -43.44 14.13 20.73
CA ASP A 130 -44.88 14.50 20.82
C ASP A 130 -45.52 14.80 19.46
N ASP A 131 -44.71 15.00 18.41
CA ASP A 131 -45.14 15.25 17.01
C ASP A 131 -45.17 13.97 16.15
N GLY A 132 -44.83 12.79 16.70
CA GLY A 132 -44.89 11.51 16.00
C GLY A 132 -43.71 11.24 15.08
N GLU A 133 -42.61 12.00 15.17
CA GLU A 133 -41.38 11.76 14.43
C GLU A 133 -40.44 10.85 15.23
N GLU A 134 -39.89 9.81 14.56
CA GLU A 134 -38.88 8.94 15.12
C GLU A 134 -37.55 9.70 15.18
N LEU A 135 -37.08 10.04 16.39
CA LEU A 135 -35.76 10.62 16.60
C LEU A 135 -34.72 9.52 16.74
N ILE A 136 -33.95 9.31 15.68
CA ILE A 136 -32.85 8.33 15.61
C ILE A 136 -31.49 9.05 15.85
N ASP A 137 -31.40 9.82 16.93
CA ASP A 137 -30.18 10.63 17.16
C ASP A 137 -29.00 9.82 17.71
N GLU A 138 -29.24 8.71 18.41
CA GLU A 138 -28.17 7.87 19.00
C GLU A 138 -27.65 6.77 18.05
N PHE A 139 -28.37 6.40 16.99
CA PHE A 139 -27.96 5.38 16.02
C PHE A 139 -26.55 5.62 15.44
N TYR A 140 -26.20 6.87 15.16
CA TYR A 140 -24.92 7.23 14.54
C TYR A 140 -23.74 7.15 15.51
N GLN A 141 -23.95 7.12 16.80
CA GLN A 141 -22.90 7.19 17.82
C GLN A 141 -22.56 5.84 18.44
N LYS A 142 -23.39 4.80 18.26
CA LYS A 142 -23.14 3.49 18.87
C LYS A 142 -21.92 2.83 18.22
N TYR A 143 -20.89 2.58 19.04
CA TYR A 143 -19.68 1.88 18.62
C TYR A 143 -19.82 0.38 18.82
N VAL A 144 -19.66 -0.38 17.74
CA VAL A 144 -19.73 -1.84 17.74
C VAL A 144 -18.32 -2.39 17.71
N ASN A 145 -17.91 -3.05 18.79
CA ASN A 145 -16.58 -3.65 18.92
C ASN A 145 -16.59 -5.17 18.69
N GLU A 146 -17.74 -5.74 18.40
CA GLU A 146 -17.88 -7.18 18.24
C GLU A 146 -17.41 -7.63 16.86
N THR A 147 -16.67 -8.75 16.85
CA THR A 147 -16.10 -9.32 15.62
C THR A 147 -17.02 -10.33 14.94
N ASN A 148 -18.03 -10.82 15.67
CA ASN A 148 -18.93 -11.88 15.22
C ASN A 148 -20.24 -11.37 14.61
N VAL A 149 -20.33 -10.07 14.36
CA VAL A 149 -21.52 -9.44 13.80
C VAL A 149 -21.66 -9.55 12.29
N CYS A 150 -20.61 -10.05 11.62
CA CYS A 150 -20.61 -10.18 10.17
C CYS A 150 -21.26 -11.49 9.74
N SER A 151 -22.21 -11.42 8.80
CA SER A 151 -22.86 -12.58 8.20
C SER A 151 -22.04 -13.26 7.09
N LEU A 152 -20.91 -12.66 6.66
CA LEU A 152 -20.04 -13.21 5.63
C LEU A 152 -19.28 -14.45 6.12
N GLU A 153 -19.47 -15.60 5.46
CA GLU A 153 -18.78 -16.86 5.77
C GLU A 153 -17.31 -16.87 5.34
N ASN A 154 -16.95 -16.10 4.29
CA ASN A 154 -15.58 -16.06 3.77
C ASN A 154 -14.68 -15.22 4.70
N GLN A 155 -13.98 -15.91 5.61
CA GLN A 155 -13.11 -15.28 6.60
C GLN A 155 -11.86 -14.64 5.98
N ASP A 156 -11.35 -15.14 4.86
CA ASP A 156 -10.19 -14.54 4.17
C ASP A 156 -10.55 -13.18 3.57
N LEU A 157 -11.72 -13.07 2.96
CA LEU A 157 -12.21 -11.81 2.41
C LEU A 157 -12.49 -10.79 3.51
N LEU A 158 -13.08 -11.24 4.63
CA LEU A 158 -13.33 -10.40 5.80
C LEU A 158 -12.02 -9.92 6.44
N ARG A 159 -11.01 -10.79 6.51
CA ARG A 159 -9.67 -10.43 6.98
C ARG A 159 -9.03 -9.36 6.08
N GLU A 160 -9.08 -9.55 4.76
CA GLU A 160 -8.59 -8.56 3.80
C GLU A 160 -9.29 -7.20 3.94
N ALA A 161 -10.59 -7.20 4.24
CA ALA A 161 -11.35 -5.98 4.47
C ALA A 161 -10.94 -5.20 5.75
N ARG A 162 -10.08 -5.78 6.60
CA ARG A 162 -9.48 -5.15 7.79
C ARG A 162 -8.05 -4.67 7.57
N LEU A 163 -7.51 -4.73 6.35
CA LEU A 163 -6.13 -4.38 6.03
C LEU A 163 -6.04 -3.10 5.18
N SER A 164 -6.75 -2.02 5.59
CA SER A 164 -6.76 -0.75 4.85
C SER A 164 -5.49 0.08 5.05
N PHE A 165 -5.01 0.24 6.27
CA PHE A 165 -3.86 1.10 6.57
C PHE A 165 -2.56 0.27 6.64
N LEU A 166 -1.50 0.66 5.96
CA LEU A 166 -1.45 1.65 4.88
C LEU A 166 -1.54 0.97 3.51
N SER A 167 -1.75 1.77 2.45
CA SER A 167 -1.89 1.25 1.10
C SER A 167 -0.58 0.68 0.56
N GLY A 168 -0.55 -0.64 0.29
CA GLY A 168 0.61 -1.31 -0.29
C GLY A 168 0.90 -0.87 -1.72
N HIS A 169 -0.13 -0.72 -2.58
CA HIS A 169 0.06 -0.21 -3.95
C HIS A 169 0.72 1.17 -3.97
N ALA A 170 0.29 2.07 -3.09
CA ALA A 170 0.90 3.39 -2.99
C ALA A 170 2.35 3.31 -2.47
N SER A 171 2.58 2.52 -1.42
CA SER A 171 3.90 2.32 -0.83
C SER A 171 4.91 1.79 -1.85
N TYR A 172 4.56 0.71 -2.58
CA TYR A 172 5.45 0.16 -3.61
C TYR A 172 5.64 1.09 -4.80
N SER A 173 4.56 1.69 -5.29
CA SER A 173 4.63 2.56 -6.45
C SER A 173 5.53 3.76 -6.19
N PHE A 174 5.37 4.43 -5.06
CA PHE A 174 6.22 5.56 -4.69
C PHE A 174 7.64 5.15 -4.30
N TYR A 175 7.82 3.94 -3.76
CA TYR A 175 9.15 3.38 -3.54
C TYR A 175 9.91 3.24 -4.86
N PHE A 176 9.37 2.47 -5.81
CA PHE A 176 10.04 2.23 -7.08
C PHE A 176 10.21 3.52 -7.90
N ALA A 177 9.17 4.36 -7.96
CA ALA A 177 9.24 5.62 -8.67
C ALA A 177 10.34 6.52 -8.12
N THR A 178 10.37 6.75 -6.82
CA THR A 178 11.39 7.62 -6.18
C THR A 178 12.79 7.05 -6.36
N PHE A 179 12.97 5.74 -6.14
CA PHE A 179 14.27 5.09 -6.32
C PHE A 179 14.79 5.28 -7.76
N LEU A 180 13.95 4.98 -8.76
CA LEU A 180 14.33 5.11 -10.18
C LEU A 180 14.57 6.56 -10.59
N ILE A 181 13.81 7.52 -10.10
CA ILE A 181 14.00 8.95 -10.33
C ILE A 181 15.38 9.39 -9.81
N ILE A 182 15.72 9.03 -8.57
CA ILE A 182 17.03 9.37 -7.98
C ILE A 182 18.16 8.63 -8.72
N TYR A 183 17.98 7.34 -9.01
CA TYR A 183 18.95 6.52 -9.73
C TYR A 183 19.27 7.14 -11.11
N MET A 184 18.25 7.40 -11.93
CA MET A 184 18.44 8.02 -13.25
C MET A 184 19.16 9.36 -13.14
N SER A 185 18.76 10.25 -12.21
CA SER A 185 19.38 11.56 -12.02
C SER A 185 20.87 11.47 -11.73
N ARG A 186 21.30 10.46 -10.96
CA ARG A 186 22.69 10.29 -10.55
C ARG A 186 23.53 9.63 -11.63
N ILE A 187 23.05 8.54 -12.22
CA ILE A 187 23.79 7.77 -13.22
C ILE A 187 23.95 8.54 -14.52
N THR A 188 22.94 9.33 -14.93
CA THR A 188 23.01 10.06 -16.20
C THR A 188 23.60 11.47 -16.10
N LYS A 189 24.13 11.84 -14.91
CA LYS A 189 24.63 13.20 -14.63
C LYS A 189 25.59 13.71 -15.72
N ASN A 190 26.47 12.85 -16.24
CA ASN A 190 27.50 13.18 -17.21
C ASN A 190 27.15 12.80 -18.66
N LEU A 191 25.97 12.20 -18.89
CA LEU A 191 25.51 11.80 -20.23
C LEU A 191 24.70 12.93 -20.89
N LYS A 192 25.40 13.85 -21.60
CA LYS A 192 24.79 15.05 -22.18
C LYS A 192 23.58 14.79 -23.06
N TRP A 193 23.57 13.72 -23.85
CA TRP A 193 22.47 13.37 -24.76
C TRP A 193 21.22 12.88 -24.03
N VAL A 194 21.42 12.01 -23.05
CA VAL A 194 20.33 11.37 -22.29
C VAL A 194 19.70 12.36 -21.33
N LYS A 195 20.49 13.30 -20.80
CA LYS A 195 20.07 14.28 -19.79
C LYS A 195 18.82 15.08 -20.18
N LYS A 196 18.60 15.33 -21.48
CA LYS A 196 17.41 16.06 -21.96
C LYS A 196 16.12 15.27 -21.81
N PHE A 197 16.19 13.92 -21.90
CA PHE A 197 15.02 13.04 -21.86
C PHE A 197 14.70 12.55 -20.44
N ILE A 198 15.67 12.59 -19.51
CA ILE A 198 15.49 12.10 -18.15
C ILE A 198 14.32 12.77 -17.41
N PRO A 199 14.14 14.10 -17.42
CA PRO A 199 13.01 14.72 -16.74
C PRO A 199 11.64 14.23 -17.25
N ILE A 200 11.54 13.97 -18.56
CA ILE A 200 10.31 13.45 -19.17
C ILE A 200 10.03 12.04 -18.63
N MET A 201 11.03 11.17 -18.63
CA MET A 201 10.90 9.81 -18.10
C MET A 201 10.55 9.82 -16.60
N GLN A 202 11.16 10.71 -15.83
CA GLN A 202 10.87 10.87 -14.39
C GLN A 202 9.44 11.29 -14.15
N ILE A 203 8.91 12.25 -14.94
CA ILE A 203 7.51 12.66 -14.85
C ILE A 203 6.58 11.47 -15.18
N PHE A 204 6.85 10.70 -16.22
CA PHE A 204 6.05 9.52 -16.55
C PHE A 204 6.04 8.49 -15.43
N ILE A 205 7.19 8.19 -14.84
CA ILE A 205 7.31 7.26 -13.72
C ILE A 205 6.51 7.76 -12.52
N PHE A 206 6.62 9.06 -12.21
CA PHE A 206 5.86 9.68 -11.12
C PHE A 206 4.34 9.63 -11.39
N MET A 207 3.91 10.00 -12.61
CA MET A 207 2.50 9.97 -13.00
C MET A 207 1.92 8.55 -12.92
N LEU A 208 2.68 7.54 -13.31
CA LEU A 208 2.27 6.14 -13.19
C LEU A 208 2.07 5.73 -11.73
N ALA A 209 3.03 6.07 -10.84
CA ALA A 209 2.91 5.78 -9.41
C ALA A 209 1.69 6.48 -8.79
N PHE A 210 1.48 7.74 -9.16
CA PHE A 210 0.34 8.52 -8.71
C PHE A 210 -0.99 7.92 -9.20
N TRP A 211 -1.09 7.57 -10.48
CA TRP A 211 -2.28 6.95 -11.05
C TRP A 211 -2.60 5.60 -10.39
N ILE A 212 -1.62 4.68 -10.25
CA ILE A 212 -1.79 3.40 -9.56
C ILE A 212 -2.33 3.63 -8.13
N SER A 213 -1.81 4.63 -7.44
CA SER A 213 -2.23 4.94 -6.07
C SER A 213 -3.66 5.45 -6.01
N LEU A 214 -4.09 6.29 -6.97
CA LEU A 214 -5.46 6.81 -7.05
C LEU A 214 -6.47 5.71 -7.39
N THR A 215 -6.11 4.67 -8.15
CA THR A 215 -7.02 3.55 -8.40
C THR A 215 -7.48 2.88 -7.11
N ARG A 216 -6.67 2.92 -6.04
CA ARG A 216 -7.04 2.32 -4.74
C ARG A 216 -8.16 3.05 -4.03
N ILE A 217 -8.26 4.36 -4.26
CA ILE A 217 -9.38 5.18 -3.77
C ILE A 217 -10.61 4.93 -4.64
N GLY A 218 -10.45 4.96 -5.97
CA GLY A 218 -11.54 4.71 -6.92
C GLY A 218 -12.16 3.32 -6.82
N ASP A 219 -11.35 2.30 -6.50
CA ASP A 219 -11.80 0.92 -6.28
C ASP A 219 -12.33 0.69 -4.84
N PHE A 220 -12.35 1.70 -3.97
CA PHE A 220 -12.79 1.62 -2.56
C PHE A 220 -12.02 0.63 -1.69
N TYR A 221 -10.75 0.33 -2.02
CA TYR A 221 -9.88 -0.54 -1.22
C TYR A 221 -9.17 0.19 -0.10
N HIS A 222 -8.94 1.50 -0.24
CA HIS A 222 -8.22 2.33 0.71
C HIS A 222 -8.86 3.71 0.85
N HIS A 223 -8.81 4.27 2.05
CA HIS A 223 -9.13 5.68 2.26
C HIS A 223 -8.00 6.57 1.71
N PRO A 224 -8.28 7.84 1.33
CA PRO A 224 -7.26 8.76 0.83
C PRO A 224 -6.05 8.89 1.76
N PHE A 225 -6.27 8.89 3.07
CA PHE A 225 -5.19 8.98 4.07
C PHE A 225 -4.27 7.76 4.06
N ASP A 226 -4.80 6.56 3.83
CA ASP A 226 -4.02 5.32 3.75
C ASP A 226 -3.08 5.32 2.54
N VAL A 227 -3.56 5.89 1.43
CA VAL A 227 -2.79 6.08 0.19
C VAL A 227 -1.69 7.11 0.39
N PHE A 228 -2.00 8.23 1.04
CA PHE A 228 -1.04 9.28 1.36
C PHE A 228 0.09 8.77 2.27
N CYS A 229 -0.24 8.09 3.35
CA CYS A 229 0.75 7.48 4.25
C CYS A 229 1.60 6.42 3.53
N GLY A 230 0.98 5.61 2.67
CA GLY A 230 1.71 4.65 1.83
C GLY A 230 2.72 5.34 0.94
N ALA A 231 2.32 6.40 0.23
CA ALA A 231 3.19 7.17 -0.65
C ALA A 231 4.40 7.76 0.09
N ILE A 232 4.18 8.34 1.27
CA ILE A 232 5.27 8.86 2.12
C ILE A 232 6.21 7.75 2.54
N THR A 233 5.69 6.61 3.00
CA THR A 233 6.51 5.47 3.42
C THR A 233 7.40 5.00 2.28
N GLY A 234 6.84 4.80 1.08
CA GLY A 234 7.61 4.41 -0.10
C GLY A 234 8.70 5.43 -0.46
N HIS A 235 8.37 6.73 -0.44
CA HIS A 235 9.31 7.81 -0.72
C HIS A 235 10.48 7.83 0.28
N VAL A 236 10.23 7.72 1.57
CA VAL A 236 11.25 7.75 2.63
C VAL A 236 12.20 6.56 2.48
N VAL A 237 11.66 5.34 2.32
CA VAL A 237 12.46 4.12 2.14
C VAL A 237 13.33 4.22 0.89
N ALA A 238 12.77 4.69 -0.24
CA ALA A 238 13.50 4.85 -1.49
C ALA A 238 14.65 5.87 -1.35
N THR A 239 14.39 6.99 -0.71
CA THR A 239 15.41 8.03 -0.47
C THR A 239 16.56 7.48 0.37
N TYR A 240 16.26 6.69 1.39
CA TYR A 240 17.29 6.05 2.23
C TYR A 240 18.16 5.07 1.43
N TYR A 241 17.56 4.14 0.69
CA TYR A 241 18.29 3.12 -0.07
C TYR A 241 18.99 3.64 -1.32
N SER A 242 18.55 4.78 -1.86
CA SER A 242 19.21 5.40 -3.01
C SER A 242 20.35 6.38 -2.64
N ARG A 243 20.52 6.72 -1.37
CA ARG A 243 21.46 7.78 -0.91
C ARG A 243 22.91 7.56 -1.36
N ASP A 244 23.38 6.30 -1.43
CA ASP A 244 24.77 5.93 -1.72
C ASP A 244 25.02 5.55 -3.19
N ILE A 245 24.05 5.83 -4.08
CA ILE A 245 24.22 5.64 -5.52
C ILE A 245 25.22 6.72 -6.02
N LYS A 246 26.35 6.28 -6.56
CA LYS A 246 27.39 7.18 -7.09
C LYS A 246 27.22 7.43 -8.59
N PRO A 247 27.63 8.62 -9.09
CA PRO A 247 27.77 8.86 -10.53
C PRO A 247 28.74 7.87 -11.20
N THR A 248 28.59 7.67 -12.51
CA THR A 248 29.40 6.71 -13.30
C THR A 248 30.90 6.94 -13.26
N ASP A 249 31.35 8.15 -12.97
CA ASP A 249 32.78 8.52 -12.98
C ASP A 249 33.48 8.18 -11.66
N GLU A 250 32.75 7.74 -10.66
CA GLU A 250 33.29 7.36 -9.34
C GLU A 250 33.21 5.85 -9.09
N ILE A 251 32.83 5.07 -10.09
CA ILE A 251 32.75 3.61 -10.07
C ILE A 251 33.90 3.02 -10.88
#